data_65269c435b0a4ec2efbf7bb3d09b9e39
#
_entry.id   65269c435b0a4ec2efbf7bb3d09b9e39
#
_cell.length_a   1.000
_cell.length_b   1.000
_cell.length_c   1.000
_cell.angle_alpha   90.00
_cell.angle_beta   90.00
_cell.angle_gamma   90.00
#
_symmetry.space_group_name_H-M   'P 1'
#
loop_
_entity.id
_entity.type
_entity.pdbx_description
1 polymer ?
#
loop_
_entity_poly.entity_id
_entity_poly.type
_entity_poly.pdbx_seq_one_letter_code
_entity_poly.pdbx_strand_id
1 'polypeptide(L)'
;GKLRRYFDLKNFSDPFRVLKGYAEACKLIKNYKPDVVFSKGGFVSVPVVLAAKRYHIPTIIHESDMTPGLANKICIPSAARVCCNFPETLQYLPKDKAVLTGSPIRRELLTGDRLSGLQYTHLSADKPIILVIGGSLGSVTVNQAVRSILPQLLTNFQVIHICGKGHLDESLIGTPGYVQYEYVNAPLRHLFAAADLIISRAGANSICEILALRKPNILIPLSAAASRGDQILNASSFAKQGFSTLLEEEQLTEHSLFQAITDTYQKRADFIHTMEQSHLSNAVDTIISLIEECASK
;
A
#
# COMPACT_ATOMS: atom_id res chain seq x y z
N GLY A 1 -6.72 21.48 8.13
CA GLY A 1 -7.99 21.53 7.42
C GLY A 1 -8.06 20.46 6.35
N LYS A 2 -9.12 19.71 6.30
CA LYS A 2 -9.38 18.70 5.27
C LYS A 2 -10.54 19.23 4.44
N LEU A 3 -10.32 19.63 3.20
CA LEU A 3 -11.42 19.98 2.29
C LEU A 3 -12.38 18.80 2.21
N ARG A 4 -13.50 18.88 2.94
CA ARG A 4 -14.56 17.89 2.92
C ARG A 4 -15.47 18.19 1.74
N ARG A 5 -15.83 17.16 0.96
CA ARG A 5 -16.73 17.29 -0.20
C ARG A 5 -18.19 17.64 0.13
N TYR A 6 -18.54 17.77 1.44
CA TYR A 6 -19.87 18.15 1.90
C TYR A 6 -19.83 19.55 2.47
N PHE A 7 -20.93 20.29 2.30
CA PHE A 7 -21.14 21.61 2.88
C PHE A 7 -21.06 21.48 4.41
N ASP A 8 -19.91 21.83 5.00
CA ASP A 8 -19.69 21.87 6.44
C ASP A 8 -19.24 23.30 6.79
N LEU A 9 -19.85 23.91 7.80
CA LEU A 9 -19.47 25.23 8.31
C LEU A 9 -17.96 25.35 8.64
N LYS A 10 -17.31 24.23 8.90
CA LYS A 10 -15.85 24.15 9.07
C LYS A 10 -15.06 24.46 7.80
N ASN A 11 -15.66 24.35 6.62
CA ASN A 11 -15.01 24.74 5.36
C ASN A 11 -14.68 26.23 5.29
N PHE A 12 -15.41 27.09 6.00
CA PHE A 12 -15.12 28.52 6.08
C PHE A 12 -13.88 28.86 6.93
N SER A 13 -13.54 28.02 7.92
CA SER A 13 -12.33 28.20 8.74
C SER A 13 -11.09 27.55 8.14
N ASP A 14 -11.23 26.65 7.17
CA ASP A 14 -10.13 25.90 6.58
C ASP A 14 -9.15 26.77 5.76
N PRO A 15 -9.56 27.80 4.97
CA PRO A 15 -8.63 28.72 4.32
C PRO A 15 -7.71 29.45 5.32
N PHE A 16 -8.24 29.91 6.44
CA PHE A 16 -7.45 30.57 7.49
C PHE A 16 -6.46 29.62 8.14
N ARG A 17 -6.86 28.37 8.36
CA ARG A 17 -5.97 27.30 8.87
C ARG A 17 -4.86 26.96 7.87
N VAL A 18 -5.16 26.96 6.57
CA VAL A 18 -4.15 26.74 5.53
C VAL A 18 -3.16 27.90 5.49
N LEU A 19 -3.65 29.17 5.54
CA LEU A 19 -2.78 30.34 5.61
C LEU A 19 -1.90 30.36 6.87
N LYS A 20 -2.46 30.01 8.02
CA LYS A 20 -1.69 29.84 9.26
C LYS A 20 -0.64 28.76 9.10
N GLY A 21 -1.01 27.59 8.58
CA GLY A 21 -0.07 26.50 8.30
C GLY A 21 1.04 26.90 7.32
N TYR A 22 0.73 27.72 6.33
CA TYR A 22 1.75 28.26 5.41
C TYR A 22 2.73 29.21 6.12
N ALA A 23 2.22 30.13 6.97
CA ALA A 23 3.08 31.03 7.75
C ALA A 23 3.98 30.26 8.71
N GLU A 24 3.45 29.23 9.37
CA GLU A 24 4.23 28.32 10.25
C GLU A 24 5.29 27.55 9.44
N ALA A 25 4.92 27.02 8.28
CA ALA A 25 5.86 26.34 7.39
C ALA A 25 6.98 27.27 6.91
N CYS A 26 6.65 28.50 6.54
CA CYS A 26 7.64 29.53 6.19
C CYS A 26 8.65 29.79 7.32
N LYS A 27 8.14 29.90 8.57
CA LYS A 27 9.00 30.09 9.74
C LYS A 27 9.91 28.89 9.98
N LEU A 28 9.39 27.67 9.85
CA LEU A 28 10.16 26.43 10.00
C LEU A 28 11.25 26.33 8.93
N ILE A 29 10.91 26.47 7.66
CA ILE A 29 11.88 26.41 6.54
C ILE A 29 12.98 27.46 6.69
N LYS A 30 12.60 28.71 7.05
CA LYS A 30 13.59 29.80 7.25
C LYS A 30 14.56 29.49 8.40
N ASN A 31 14.07 28.89 9.47
CA ASN A 31 14.88 28.59 10.67
C ASN A 31 15.72 27.31 10.48
N TYR A 32 15.14 26.28 9.88
CA TYR A 32 15.80 24.98 9.73
C TYR A 32 16.76 24.94 8.53
N LYS A 33 16.46 25.71 7.48
CA LYS A 33 17.23 25.80 6.23
C LYS A 33 17.57 24.41 5.67
N PRO A 34 16.57 23.56 5.37
CA PRO A 34 16.83 22.25 4.82
C PRO A 34 17.43 22.36 3.41
N ASP A 35 18.29 21.42 3.02
CA ASP A 35 18.83 21.34 1.67
C ASP A 35 17.79 20.82 0.66
N VAL A 36 16.90 19.92 1.11
CA VAL A 36 15.82 19.32 0.31
C VAL A 36 14.58 19.09 1.16
N VAL A 37 13.41 19.21 0.56
CA VAL A 37 12.12 18.77 1.15
C VAL A 37 11.60 17.55 0.40
N PHE A 38 11.37 16.45 1.11
CA PHE A 38 10.69 15.28 0.57
C PHE A 38 9.25 15.19 1.08
N SER A 39 8.28 15.04 0.19
CA SER A 39 6.86 14.95 0.52
C SER A 39 6.23 13.67 -0.02
N LYS A 40 5.63 12.85 0.85
CA LYS A 40 4.79 11.70 0.47
C LYS A 40 3.36 12.09 0.06
N GLY A 41 3.10 13.39 -0.09
CA GLY A 41 1.78 13.90 -0.42
C GLY A 41 0.89 14.11 0.81
N GLY A 42 -0.41 14.20 0.55
CA GLY A 42 -1.40 14.55 1.55
C GLY A 42 -1.57 16.05 1.73
N PHE A 43 -2.73 16.44 2.27
CA PHE A 43 -3.14 17.84 2.32
C PHE A 43 -2.21 18.72 3.18
N VAL A 44 -1.65 18.18 4.25
CA VAL A 44 -0.76 18.89 5.17
C VAL A 44 0.61 19.23 4.57
N SER A 45 1.00 18.56 3.48
CA SER A 45 2.28 18.82 2.80
C SER A 45 2.23 20.09 1.93
N VAL A 46 1.05 20.50 1.46
CA VAL A 46 0.90 21.64 0.54
C VAL A 46 1.52 22.93 1.09
N PRO A 47 1.23 23.37 2.33
CA PRO A 47 1.86 24.56 2.91
C PRO A 47 3.39 24.45 2.96
N VAL A 48 3.92 23.28 3.25
CA VAL A 48 5.37 23.04 3.38
C VAL A 48 6.04 23.12 2.01
N VAL A 49 5.48 22.49 0.97
CA VAL A 49 6.01 22.54 -0.39
C VAL A 49 5.98 23.97 -0.96
N LEU A 50 4.90 24.72 -0.71
CA LEU A 50 4.81 26.12 -1.13
C LEU A 50 5.78 27.03 -0.36
N ALA A 51 6.02 26.77 0.92
CA ALA A 51 7.05 27.47 1.70
C ALA A 51 8.45 27.15 1.20
N ALA A 52 8.75 25.87 0.91
CA ALA A 52 10.03 25.46 0.32
C ALA A 52 10.30 26.19 -1.00
N LYS A 53 9.29 26.27 -1.89
CA LYS A 53 9.39 27.06 -3.14
C LYS A 53 9.74 28.53 -2.87
N ARG A 54 9.10 29.17 -1.87
CA ARG A 54 9.36 30.57 -1.51
C ARG A 54 10.83 30.82 -1.12
N TYR A 55 11.44 29.83 -0.46
CA TYR A 55 12.82 29.93 0.00
C TYR A 55 13.83 29.22 -0.95
N HIS A 56 13.40 28.88 -2.17
CA HIS A 56 14.21 28.22 -3.19
C HIS A 56 14.80 26.87 -2.75
N ILE A 57 14.13 26.17 -1.83
CA ILE A 57 14.52 24.84 -1.40
C ILE A 57 13.95 23.82 -2.39
N PRO A 58 14.76 22.96 -3.00
CA PRO A 58 14.29 21.94 -3.92
C PRO A 58 13.37 20.96 -3.20
N THR A 59 12.29 20.58 -3.88
CA THR A 59 11.27 19.69 -3.32
C THR A 59 11.09 18.48 -4.22
N ILE A 60 11.12 17.29 -3.62
CA ILE A 60 10.74 16.03 -4.25
C ILE A 60 9.39 15.61 -3.69
N ILE A 61 8.42 15.35 -4.55
CA ILE A 61 7.12 14.82 -4.13
C ILE A 61 6.95 13.40 -4.62
N HIS A 62 6.16 12.63 -3.89
CA HIS A 62 5.87 11.25 -4.23
C HIS A 62 4.36 11.05 -4.34
N GLU A 63 3.91 10.58 -5.52
CA GLU A 63 2.53 10.17 -5.75
C GLU A 63 2.41 8.67 -5.56
N SER A 64 1.55 8.28 -4.64
CA SER A 64 1.35 6.86 -4.30
C SER A 64 0.21 6.22 -5.08
N ASP A 65 -0.80 7.00 -5.47
CA ASP A 65 -1.94 6.50 -6.24
C ASP A 65 -1.71 6.64 -7.74
N MET A 66 -2.47 5.90 -8.53
CA MET A 66 -2.32 5.92 -9.99
C MET A 66 -2.64 7.29 -10.58
N THR A 67 -3.61 8.02 -10.02
CA THR A 67 -3.95 9.38 -10.46
C THR A 67 -3.53 10.39 -9.40
N PRO A 68 -2.81 11.47 -9.78
CA PRO A 68 -2.35 12.46 -8.81
C PRO A 68 -3.50 13.07 -8.02
N GLY A 69 -3.40 12.98 -6.70
CA GLY A 69 -4.36 13.61 -5.80
C GLY A 69 -4.30 15.13 -5.85
N LEU A 70 -5.36 15.82 -5.39
CA LEU A 70 -5.45 17.29 -5.44
C LEU A 70 -4.25 17.96 -4.77
N ALA A 71 -3.79 17.45 -3.64
CA ALA A 71 -2.62 18.00 -2.93
C ALA A 71 -1.37 17.95 -3.81
N ASN A 72 -1.10 16.82 -4.44
CA ASN A 72 0.05 16.68 -5.34
C ASN A 72 -0.14 17.52 -6.60
N LYS A 73 -1.33 17.62 -7.20
CA LYS A 73 -1.59 18.51 -8.33
C LYS A 73 -1.22 19.97 -8.03
N ILE A 74 -1.47 20.45 -6.80
CA ILE A 74 -1.08 21.80 -6.36
C ILE A 74 0.45 21.89 -6.19
N CYS A 75 1.11 20.83 -5.74
CA CYS A 75 2.54 20.79 -5.44
C CYS A 75 3.43 20.56 -6.68
N ILE A 76 2.96 19.82 -7.68
CA ILE A 76 3.70 19.45 -8.90
C ILE A 76 4.42 20.64 -9.58
N PRO A 77 3.78 21.82 -9.79
CA PRO A 77 4.47 22.96 -10.40
C PRO A 77 5.68 23.46 -9.62
N SER A 78 5.70 23.22 -8.31
CA SER A 78 6.74 23.67 -7.39
C SER A 78 7.84 22.62 -7.14
N ALA A 79 7.62 21.38 -7.58
CA ALA A 79 8.52 20.27 -7.35
C ALA A 79 9.70 20.28 -8.33
N ALA A 80 10.89 19.91 -7.85
CA ALA A 80 12.08 19.61 -8.66
C ALA A 80 11.97 18.22 -9.31
N ARG A 81 11.45 17.23 -8.57
CA ARG A 81 11.19 15.88 -9.05
C ARG A 81 9.83 15.38 -8.53
N VAL A 82 9.19 14.52 -9.31
CA VAL A 82 7.91 13.89 -8.98
C VAL A 82 8.06 12.39 -9.13
N CYS A 83 8.19 11.70 -8.01
CA CYS A 83 8.25 10.25 -7.94
C CYS A 83 6.84 9.66 -8.03
N CYS A 84 6.68 8.48 -8.63
CA CYS A 84 5.40 7.78 -8.68
C CYS A 84 5.56 6.26 -8.58
N ASN A 85 4.48 5.59 -8.15
CA ASN A 85 4.41 4.14 -7.99
C ASN A 85 4.12 3.41 -9.30
N PHE A 86 3.29 3.99 -10.17
CA PHE A 86 2.71 3.31 -11.32
C PHE A 86 3.22 3.91 -12.64
N PRO A 87 3.53 3.07 -13.64
CA PRO A 87 3.90 3.55 -14.98
C PRO A 87 2.81 4.44 -15.59
N GLU A 88 1.55 4.10 -15.36
CA GLU A 88 0.40 4.85 -15.87
C GLU A 88 0.30 6.26 -15.29
N THR A 89 0.90 6.51 -14.12
CA THR A 89 0.93 7.84 -13.51
C THR A 89 1.77 8.83 -14.34
N LEU A 90 2.78 8.35 -15.06
CA LEU A 90 3.69 9.19 -15.84
C LEU A 90 2.96 10.07 -16.86
N GLN A 91 1.84 9.62 -17.42
CA GLN A 91 1.04 10.40 -18.37
C GLN A 91 0.42 11.68 -17.77
N TYR A 92 0.28 11.72 -16.43
CA TYR A 92 -0.30 12.87 -15.70
C TYR A 92 0.77 13.83 -15.16
N LEU A 93 2.05 13.51 -15.33
CA LEU A 93 3.18 14.23 -14.73
C LEU A 93 4.00 14.95 -15.80
N PRO A 94 4.65 16.09 -15.46
CA PRO A 94 5.60 16.75 -16.34
C PRO A 94 6.78 15.81 -16.66
N LYS A 95 7.04 15.58 -17.95
CA LYS A 95 8.04 14.60 -18.41
C LYS A 95 9.46 14.89 -17.91
N ASP A 96 9.81 16.16 -17.74
CA ASP A 96 11.11 16.62 -17.25
C ASP A 96 11.34 16.39 -15.75
N LYS A 97 10.28 16.13 -15.00
CA LYS A 97 10.32 15.96 -13.54
C LYS A 97 9.90 14.57 -13.06
N ALA A 98 9.18 13.81 -13.89
CA ALA A 98 8.59 12.54 -13.54
C ALA A 98 9.64 11.43 -13.42
N VAL A 99 9.60 10.65 -12.34
CA VAL A 99 10.46 9.50 -12.11
C VAL A 99 9.62 8.33 -11.59
N LEU A 100 9.63 7.22 -12.30
CA LEU A 100 9.01 5.98 -11.85
C LEU A 100 9.93 5.30 -10.83
N THR A 101 9.60 5.41 -9.54
CA THR A 101 10.44 4.89 -8.45
C THR A 101 9.86 3.66 -7.76
N GLY A 102 8.54 3.46 -7.84
CA GLY A 102 7.83 2.61 -6.88
C GLY A 102 7.68 3.30 -5.53
N SER A 103 7.16 2.59 -4.54
CA SER A 103 6.93 3.10 -3.18
C SER A 103 8.08 2.76 -2.25
N PRO A 104 8.56 3.70 -1.43
CA PRO A 104 9.55 3.39 -0.40
C PRO A 104 8.91 2.47 0.67
N ILE A 105 9.49 1.29 0.81
CA ILE A 105 9.03 0.24 1.72
C ILE A 105 9.84 0.25 3.00
N ARG A 106 9.19 -0.05 4.12
CA ARG A 106 9.86 -0.18 5.42
C ARG A 106 10.85 -1.35 5.39
N ARG A 107 12.11 -1.09 5.66
CA ARG A 107 13.17 -2.13 5.64
C ARG A 107 12.87 -3.29 6.58
N GLU A 108 12.18 -3.03 7.72
CA GLU A 108 11.81 -4.07 8.67
C GLU A 108 10.94 -5.17 8.06
N LEU A 109 10.12 -4.86 7.05
CA LEU A 109 9.29 -5.88 6.37
C LEU A 109 10.15 -6.89 5.61
N LEU A 110 11.31 -6.47 5.09
CA LEU A 110 12.22 -7.31 4.32
C LEU A 110 13.08 -8.23 5.21
N THR A 111 13.08 -8.01 6.53
CA THR A 111 13.87 -8.78 7.50
C THR A 111 13.04 -9.84 8.23
N GLY A 112 11.90 -10.22 7.65
CA GLY A 112 11.05 -11.27 8.19
C GLY A 112 11.71 -12.65 8.12
N ASP A 113 11.38 -13.50 9.10
CA ASP A 113 11.85 -14.88 9.18
C ASP A 113 10.66 -15.84 9.25
N ARG A 114 10.68 -16.88 8.38
CA ARG A 114 9.60 -17.87 8.27
C ARG A 114 9.42 -18.66 9.56
N LEU A 115 10.50 -19.11 10.19
CA LEU A 115 10.42 -19.91 11.42
C LEU A 115 9.83 -19.11 12.57
N SER A 116 10.22 -17.85 12.71
CA SER A 116 9.63 -16.93 13.70
C SER A 116 8.12 -16.72 13.45
N GLY A 117 7.71 -16.68 12.18
CA GLY A 117 6.28 -16.58 11.83
C GLY A 117 5.49 -17.84 12.21
N LEU A 118 6.04 -19.03 11.94
CA LEU A 118 5.46 -20.30 12.34
C LEU A 118 5.36 -20.43 13.87
N GLN A 119 6.44 -20.07 14.59
CA GLN A 119 6.43 -20.07 16.06
C GLN A 119 5.37 -19.12 16.64
N TYR A 120 5.27 -17.91 16.10
CA TYR A 120 4.30 -16.93 16.55
C TYR A 120 2.84 -17.37 16.33
N THR A 121 2.58 -18.06 15.22
CA THR A 121 1.23 -18.51 14.83
C THR A 121 0.90 -19.91 15.33
N HIS A 122 1.88 -20.67 15.83
CA HIS A 122 1.77 -22.10 16.14
C HIS A 122 1.30 -22.94 14.94
N LEU A 123 1.55 -22.49 13.72
CA LEU A 123 1.31 -23.24 12.50
C LEU A 123 2.50 -24.14 12.18
N SER A 124 2.23 -25.20 11.43
CA SER A 124 3.27 -26.16 11.00
C SER A 124 3.87 -25.79 9.64
N ALA A 125 4.94 -26.44 9.25
CA ALA A 125 5.60 -26.26 7.96
C ALA A 125 5.13 -27.24 6.88
N ASP A 126 4.19 -28.13 7.18
CA ASP A 126 3.73 -29.23 6.32
C ASP A 126 2.76 -28.80 5.22
N LYS A 127 2.06 -27.68 5.40
CA LYS A 127 1.15 -27.11 4.40
C LYS A 127 1.52 -25.67 4.08
N PRO A 128 1.27 -25.22 2.84
CA PRO A 128 1.44 -23.82 2.47
C PRO A 128 0.50 -22.91 3.25
N ILE A 129 0.94 -21.67 3.50
CA ILE A 129 0.24 -20.69 4.33
C ILE A 129 -0.31 -19.57 3.47
N ILE A 130 -1.59 -19.30 3.64
CA ILE A 130 -2.28 -18.13 3.10
C ILE A 130 -2.34 -17.05 4.18
N LEU A 131 -1.82 -15.85 3.89
CA LEU A 131 -2.00 -14.66 4.73
C LEU A 131 -3.14 -13.81 4.16
N VAL A 132 -4.17 -13.59 4.95
CA VAL A 132 -5.30 -12.72 4.60
C VAL A 132 -5.17 -11.41 5.36
N ILE A 133 -5.16 -10.28 4.64
CA ILE A 133 -5.03 -8.94 5.21
C ILE A 133 -5.96 -7.94 4.52
N GLY A 134 -7.03 -7.54 5.20
CA GLY A 134 -8.06 -6.63 4.68
C GLY A 134 -7.71 -5.13 4.76
N GLY A 135 -6.45 -4.78 5.09
CA GLY A 135 -6.02 -3.41 5.41
C GLY A 135 -6.15 -3.09 6.90
N SER A 136 -5.84 -1.84 7.30
CA SER A 136 -5.75 -1.43 8.72
C SER A 136 -7.07 -1.53 9.49
N LEU A 137 -8.20 -1.41 8.82
CA LEU A 137 -9.55 -1.52 9.42
C LEU A 137 -10.16 -2.92 9.26
N GLY A 138 -9.52 -3.80 8.49
CA GLY A 138 -10.09 -5.05 8.07
C GLY A 138 -11.11 -4.90 6.93
N SER A 139 -11.67 -6.00 6.49
CA SER A 139 -12.71 -6.04 5.45
C SER A 139 -13.74 -7.11 5.77
N VAL A 140 -14.95 -6.70 6.12
CA VAL A 140 -16.06 -7.63 6.43
C VAL A 140 -16.30 -8.59 5.26
N THR A 141 -16.37 -8.08 4.04
CA THR A 141 -16.62 -8.88 2.82
C THR A 141 -15.54 -9.94 2.61
N VAL A 142 -14.26 -9.55 2.68
CA VAL A 142 -13.14 -10.50 2.52
C VAL A 142 -13.12 -11.52 3.66
N ASN A 143 -13.34 -11.06 4.91
CA ASN A 143 -13.37 -11.94 6.08
C ASN A 143 -14.45 -13.01 5.92
N GLN A 144 -15.65 -12.62 5.52
CA GLN A 144 -16.78 -13.55 5.31
C GLN A 144 -16.49 -14.54 4.18
N ALA A 145 -16.00 -14.04 3.03
CA ALA A 145 -15.68 -14.89 1.88
C ALA A 145 -14.58 -15.93 2.18
N VAL A 146 -13.56 -15.56 2.96
CA VAL A 146 -12.51 -16.52 3.38
C VAL A 146 -13.06 -17.53 4.37
N ARG A 147 -13.90 -17.10 5.33
CA ARG A 147 -14.48 -18.00 6.35
C ARG A 147 -15.47 -18.98 5.75
N SER A 148 -16.24 -18.59 4.73
CA SER A 148 -17.20 -19.50 4.08
C SER A 148 -16.53 -20.70 3.40
N ILE A 149 -15.31 -20.52 2.86
CA ILE A 149 -14.53 -21.59 2.22
C ILE A 149 -13.45 -22.20 3.14
N LEU A 150 -13.39 -21.78 4.41
CA LEU A 150 -12.32 -22.20 5.32
C LEU A 150 -12.19 -23.73 5.45
N PRO A 151 -13.27 -24.53 5.60
CA PRO A 151 -13.15 -25.99 5.67
C PRO A 151 -12.48 -26.58 4.44
N GLN A 152 -12.77 -26.05 3.26
CA GLN A 152 -12.17 -26.49 2.00
C GLN A 152 -10.69 -26.04 1.90
N LEU A 153 -10.36 -24.82 2.32
CA LEU A 153 -8.98 -24.34 2.33
C LEU A 153 -8.08 -25.16 3.26
N LEU A 154 -8.54 -25.50 4.43
CA LEU A 154 -7.76 -26.21 5.46
C LEU A 154 -7.41 -27.65 5.07
N THR A 155 -8.01 -28.18 3.99
CA THR A 155 -7.57 -29.46 3.41
C THR A 155 -6.14 -29.40 2.89
N ASN A 156 -5.76 -28.31 2.19
CA ASN A 156 -4.47 -28.19 1.52
C ASN A 156 -3.62 -27.01 1.98
N PHE A 157 -4.17 -26.10 2.77
CA PHE A 157 -3.51 -24.87 3.22
C PHE A 157 -3.65 -24.69 4.73
N GLN A 158 -2.88 -23.79 5.28
CA GLN A 158 -3.11 -23.15 6.57
C GLN A 158 -3.39 -21.68 6.33
N VAL A 159 -4.08 -21.01 7.27
CA VAL A 159 -4.53 -19.62 7.07
C VAL A 159 -4.16 -18.77 8.27
N ILE A 160 -3.46 -17.68 8.03
CA ILE A 160 -3.25 -16.56 8.95
C ILE A 160 -4.20 -15.43 8.52
N HIS A 161 -5.11 -15.03 9.38
CA HIS A 161 -6.15 -14.05 9.04
C HIS A 161 -6.06 -12.80 9.92
N ILE A 162 -5.65 -11.67 9.35
CA ILE A 162 -5.67 -10.37 10.02
C ILE A 162 -7.00 -9.70 9.69
N CYS A 163 -7.98 -9.87 10.58
CA CYS A 163 -9.39 -9.57 10.35
C CYS A 163 -9.75 -8.09 10.48
N GLY A 164 -8.94 -7.32 11.21
CA GLY A 164 -9.28 -5.96 11.65
C GLY A 164 -9.95 -5.93 13.03
N LYS A 165 -9.90 -4.78 13.69
CA LYS A 165 -10.40 -4.59 15.05
C LYS A 165 -11.91 -4.87 15.15
N GLY A 166 -12.30 -5.70 16.10
CA GLY A 166 -13.69 -6.10 16.37
C GLY A 166 -14.24 -7.13 15.37
N HIS A 167 -13.39 -7.78 14.58
CA HIS A 167 -13.81 -8.73 13.55
C HIS A 167 -13.30 -10.16 13.77
N LEU A 168 -12.85 -10.49 14.98
CA LEU A 168 -12.57 -11.88 15.32
C LEU A 168 -13.88 -12.69 15.31
N ASP A 169 -13.77 -13.94 14.93
CA ASP A 169 -14.86 -14.91 15.02
C ASP A 169 -14.52 -15.92 16.12
N GLU A 170 -15.18 -15.77 17.27
CA GLU A 170 -14.91 -16.59 18.46
C GLU A 170 -15.18 -18.08 18.20
N SER A 171 -16.13 -18.41 17.32
CA SER A 171 -16.48 -19.79 16.98
C SER A 171 -15.35 -20.54 16.25
N LEU A 172 -14.41 -19.79 15.65
CA LEU A 172 -13.28 -20.34 14.89
C LEU A 172 -11.97 -20.39 15.69
N ILE A 173 -12.00 -19.97 16.97
CA ILE A 173 -10.83 -20.05 17.85
C ILE A 173 -10.47 -21.52 18.10
N GLY A 174 -9.18 -21.86 17.93
CA GLY A 174 -8.68 -23.23 18.09
C GLY A 174 -8.91 -24.14 16.89
N THR A 175 -9.41 -23.63 15.76
CA THR A 175 -9.52 -24.40 14.51
C THR A 175 -8.11 -24.79 14.01
N PRO A 176 -7.80 -26.10 13.87
CA PRO A 176 -6.49 -26.54 13.42
C PRO A 176 -6.13 -25.97 12.04
N GLY A 177 -4.95 -25.35 11.92
CA GLY A 177 -4.48 -24.74 10.68
C GLY A 177 -5.05 -23.34 10.39
N TYR A 178 -5.85 -22.77 11.31
CA TYR A 178 -6.40 -21.43 11.20
C TYR A 178 -6.07 -20.57 12.42
N VAL A 179 -5.48 -19.42 12.21
CA VAL A 179 -5.25 -18.42 13.26
C VAL A 179 -5.74 -17.06 12.82
N GLN A 180 -6.34 -16.31 13.74
CA GLN A 180 -6.86 -14.97 13.44
C GLN A 180 -6.38 -13.94 14.44
N TYR A 181 -6.17 -12.71 13.93
CA TYR A 181 -5.70 -11.57 14.70
C TYR A 181 -6.53 -10.34 14.31
N GLU A 182 -6.85 -9.47 15.27
CA GLU A 182 -7.41 -8.16 14.95
C GLU A 182 -6.37 -7.26 14.29
N TYR A 183 -5.17 -7.28 14.82
CA TYR A 183 -4.06 -6.46 14.35
C TYR A 183 -2.73 -7.08 14.74
N VAL A 184 -1.71 -6.91 13.91
CA VAL A 184 -0.35 -7.39 14.17
C VAL A 184 0.66 -6.27 13.89
N ASN A 185 1.54 -5.98 14.83
CA ASN A 185 2.59 -4.97 14.70
C ASN A 185 3.95 -5.59 14.31
N ALA A 186 4.89 -5.63 15.25
CA ALA A 186 6.25 -6.10 15.03
C ALA A 186 6.36 -7.52 14.41
N PRO A 187 5.51 -8.50 14.79
CA PRO A 187 5.52 -9.82 14.15
C PRO A 187 5.09 -9.84 12.68
N LEU A 188 4.44 -8.77 12.17
CA LEU A 188 3.88 -8.75 10.80
C LEU A 188 4.90 -9.16 9.73
N ARG A 189 6.15 -8.72 9.85
CA ARG A 189 7.24 -9.10 8.94
C ARG A 189 7.44 -10.63 8.88
N HIS A 190 7.31 -11.31 10.01
CA HIS A 190 7.45 -12.76 10.09
C HIS A 190 6.24 -13.49 9.51
N LEU A 191 5.03 -12.91 9.64
CA LEU A 191 3.83 -13.43 8.99
C LEU A 191 3.91 -13.32 7.48
N PHE A 192 4.42 -12.20 6.96
CA PHE A 192 4.72 -12.07 5.53
C PHE A 192 5.77 -13.08 5.06
N ALA A 193 6.83 -13.30 5.85
CA ALA A 193 7.85 -14.29 5.52
C ALA A 193 7.28 -15.71 5.52
N ALA A 194 6.38 -16.04 6.46
CA ALA A 194 5.73 -17.34 6.56
C ALA A 194 4.74 -17.62 5.41
N ALA A 195 4.11 -16.57 4.86
CA ALA A 195 3.10 -16.70 3.82
C ALA A 195 3.67 -17.21 2.49
N ASP A 196 2.96 -18.14 1.87
CA ASP A 196 3.22 -18.64 0.51
C ASP A 196 2.29 -17.96 -0.52
N LEU A 197 1.13 -17.45 -0.07
CA LEU A 197 0.16 -16.69 -0.84
C LEU A 197 -0.44 -15.59 0.04
N ILE A 198 -0.75 -14.44 -0.55
CA ILE A 198 -1.41 -13.33 0.16
C ILE A 198 -2.75 -13.00 -0.49
N ILE A 199 -3.79 -12.80 0.32
CA ILE A 199 -5.06 -12.21 -0.09
C ILE A 199 -5.15 -10.84 0.55
N SER A 200 -5.27 -9.77 -0.26
CA SER A 200 -5.24 -8.40 0.24
C SER A 200 -6.20 -7.46 -0.49
N ARG A 201 -6.54 -6.36 0.18
CA ARG A 201 -7.06 -5.16 -0.51
C ARG A 201 -5.95 -4.50 -1.34
N ALA A 202 -6.34 -3.72 -2.36
CA ALA A 202 -5.40 -3.11 -3.30
C ALA A 202 -5.02 -1.65 -2.95
N GLY A 203 -4.79 -1.37 -1.67
CA GLY A 203 -4.22 -0.09 -1.27
C GLY A 203 -2.78 0.06 -1.77
N ALA A 204 -2.42 1.24 -2.31
CA ALA A 204 -1.14 1.46 -2.98
C ALA A 204 0.09 1.04 -2.15
N ASN A 205 0.10 1.32 -0.84
CA ASN A 205 1.21 0.91 0.02
C ASN A 205 1.27 -0.62 0.18
N SER A 206 0.12 -1.27 0.44
CA SER A 206 0.06 -2.73 0.67
C SER A 206 0.53 -3.52 -0.56
N ILE A 207 0.09 -3.13 -1.76
CA ILE A 207 0.49 -3.85 -2.97
C ILE A 207 1.97 -3.66 -3.29
N CYS A 208 2.54 -2.48 -3.00
CA CYS A 208 3.97 -2.24 -3.14
C CYS A 208 4.81 -3.01 -2.09
N GLU A 209 4.30 -3.17 -0.87
CA GLU A 209 4.91 -4.03 0.16
C GLU A 209 4.92 -5.50 -0.31
N ILE A 210 3.81 -5.99 -0.84
CA ILE A 210 3.69 -7.35 -1.39
C ILE A 210 4.65 -7.58 -2.56
N LEU A 211 4.75 -6.61 -3.48
CA LEU A 211 5.70 -6.63 -4.60
C LEU A 211 7.15 -6.73 -4.10
N ALA A 212 7.54 -5.87 -3.15
CA ALA A 212 8.90 -5.88 -2.59
C ALA A 212 9.24 -7.19 -1.88
N LEU A 213 8.25 -7.84 -1.28
CA LEU A 213 8.37 -9.16 -0.65
C LEU A 213 8.27 -10.32 -1.65
N ARG A 214 7.98 -10.04 -2.94
CA ARG A 214 7.83 -11.03 -4.02
C ARG A 214 6.85 -12.13 -3.67
N LYS A 215 5.72 -11.76 -3.05
CA LYS A 215 4.72 -12.74 -2.61
C LYS A 215 3.61 -12.88 -3.65
N PRO A 216 3.36 -14.09 -4.16
CA PRO A 216 2.17 -14.39 -4.97
C PRO A 216 0.93 -13.90 -4.25
N ASN A 217 0.02 -13.23 -4.98
CA ASN A 217 -1.08 -12.58 -4.29
C ASN A 217 -2.34 -12.45 -5.14
N ILE A 218 -3.46 -12.36 -4.41
CA ILE A 218 -4.79 -12.05 -4.95
C ILE A 218 -5.23 -10.71 -4.38
N LEU A 219 -5.49 -9.77 -5.25
CA LEU A 219 -5.99 -8.44 -4.90
C LEU A 219 -7.49 -8.39 -5.05
N ILE A 220 -8.18 -8.08 -3.95
CA ILE A 220 -9.62 -7.85 -3.90
C ILE A 220 -9.83 -6.36 -3.62
N PRO A 221 -9.90 -5.50 -4.65
CA PRO A 221 -10.07 -4.06 -4.46
C PRO A 221 -11.41 -3.73 -3.82
N LEU A 222 -11.50 -2.59 -3.12
CA LEU A 222 -12.77 -2.03 -2.71
C LEU A 222 -13.62 -1.70 -3.95
N SER A 223 -14.92 -2.02 -3.89
CA SER A 223 -15.85 -1.73 -4.97
C SER A 223 -15.91 -0.24 -5.33
N ALA A 224 -16.31 0.07 -6.55
CA ALA A 224 -16.50 1.45 -7.00
C ALA A 224 -17.57 2.18 -6.16
N ALA A 225 -18.55 1.45 -5.63
CA ALA A 225 -19.59 1.99 -4.75
C ALA A 225 -19.05 2.41 -3.36
N ALA A 226 -18.02 1.69 -2.86
CA ALA A 226 -17.44 1.92 -1.53
C ALA A 226 -16.20 2.85 -1.58
N SER A 227 -15.63 3.12 -2.76
CA SER A 227 -14.40 3.89 -2.92
C SER A 227 -14.44 4.84 -4.12
N ARG A 228 -13.34 5.55 -4.36
CA ARG A 228 -13.15 6.36 -5.57
C ARG A 228 -12.67 5.58 -6.79
N GLY A 229 -12.57 4.25 -6.68
CA GLY A 229 -12.00 3.39 -7.69
C GLY A 229 -10.47 3.32 -7.71
N ASP A 230 -9.78 4.05 -6.84
CA ASP A 230 -8.31 4.07 -6.80
C ASP A 230 -7.75 2.64 -6.62
N GLN A 231 -8.36 1.82 -5.74
CA GLN A 231 -7.93 0.44 -5.54
C GLN A 231 -8.16 -0.46 -6.76
N ILE A 232 -9.23 -0.25 -7.51
CA ILE A 232 -9.51 -0.99 -8.76
C ILE A 232 -8.43 -0.70 -9.78
N LEU A 233 -8.07 0.58 -9.96
CA LEU A 233 -6.99 1.00 -10.86
C LEU A 233 -5.64 0.40 -10.43
N ASN A 234 -5.31 0.46 -9.15
CA ASN A 234 -4.09 -0.10 -8.59
C ASN A 234 -3.99 -1.61 -8.86
N ALA A 235 -5.05 -2.36 -8.55
CA ALA A 235 -5.11 -3.81 -8.77
C ALA A 235 -5.02 -4.17 -10.26
N SER A 236 -5.71 -3.42 -11.12
CA SER A 236 -5.66 -3.62 -12.57
C SER A 236 -4.26 -3.39 -13.15
N SER A 237 -3.52 -2.37 -12.66
CA SER A 237 -2.15 -2.13 -13.08
C SER A 237 -1.23 -3.28 -12.67
N PHE A 238 -1.34 -3.76 -11.43
CA PHE A 238 -0.53 -4.89 -10.94
C PHE A 238 -0.86 -6.20 -11.66
N ALA A 239 -2.13 -6.45 -11.97
CA ALA A 239 -2.54 -7.61 -12.75
C ALA A 239 -1.99 -7.56 -14.19
N LYS A 240 -2.06 -6.40 -14.87
CA LYS A 240 -1.50 -6.19 -16.21
C LYS A 240 0.02 -6.40 -16.25
N GLN A 241 0.72 -6.05 -15.17
CA GLN A 241 2.17 -6.25 -15.04
C GLN A 241 2.53 -7.70 -14.66
N GLY A 242 1.55 -8.57 -14.40
CA GLY A 242 1.76 -9.95 -14.00
C GLY A 242 2.22 -10.13 -12.54
N PHE A 243 2.00 -9.13 -11.68
CA PHE A 243 2.37 -9.19 -10.26
C PHE A 243 1.30 -9.81 -9.37
N SER A 244 0.04 -9.80 -9.82
CA SER A 244 -1.10 -10.16 -8.97
C SER A 244 -2.22 -10.80 -9.78
N THR A 245 -3.00 -11.65 -9.12
CA THR A 245 -4.35 -12.03 -9.59
C THR A 245 -5.34 -10.98 -9.11
N LEU A 246 -6.17 -10.45 -10.02
CA LEU A 246 -7.27 -9.55 -9.68
C LEU A 246 -8.56 -10.35 -9.53
N LEU A 247 -9.25 -10.17 -8.40
CA LEU A 247 -10.61 -10.65 -8.16
C LEU A 247 -11.46 -9.47 -7.68
N GLU A 248 -12.35 -8.99 -8.53
CA GLU A 248 -13.23 -7.86 -8.19
C GLU A 248 -14.22 -8.26 -7.09
N GLU A 249 -14.53 -7.33 -6.17
CA GLU A 249 -15.42 -7.61 -5.03
C GLU A 249 -16.82 -8.02 -5.47
N GLU A 250 -17.28 -7.49 -6.59
CA GLU A 250 -18.57 -7.84 -7.22
C GLU A 250 -18.62 -9.27 -7.77
N GLN A 251 -17.46 -9.86 -8.05
CA GLN A 251 -17.30 -11.23 -8.54
C GLN A 251 -16.93 -12.22 -7.43
N LEU A 252 -16.81 -11.73 -6.18
CA LEU A 252 -16.35 -12.52 -5.06
C LEU A 252 -17.43 -13.51 -4.61
N THR A 253 -17.21 -14.77 -4.92
CA THR A 253 -18.02 -15.93 -4.49
C THR A 253 -17.10 -16.99 -3.87
N GLU A 254 -17.67 -17.98 -3.20
CA GLU A 254 -16.91 -19.12 -2.68
C GLU A 254 -16.11 -19.81 -3.80
N HIS A 255 -16.74 -20.07 -4.92
CA HIS A 255 -16.12 -20.72 -6.08
C HIS A 255 -15.01 -19.87 -6.68
N SER A 256 -15.27 -18.58 -6.98
CA SER A 256 -14.28 -17.71 -7.61
C SER A 256 -13.06 -17.46 -6.71
N LEU A 257 -13.27 -17.32 -5.40
CA LEU A 257 -12.17 -17.15 -4.45
C LEU A 257 -11.32 -18.42 -4.35
N PHE A 258 -11.95 -19.60 -4.21
CA PHE A 258 -11.21 -20.86 -4.13
C PHE A 258 -10.43 -21.15 -5.42
N GLN A 259 -11.04 -20.90 -6.58
CA GLN A 259 -10.37 -21.04 -7.87
C GLN A 259 -9.18 -20.07 -7.98
N ALA A 260 -9.36 -18.80 -7.65
CA ALA A 260 -8.29 -17.81 -7.67
C ALA A 260 -7.11 -18.21 -6.76
N ILE A 261 -7.39 -18.75 -5.56
CA ILE A 261 -6.36 -19.25 -4.63
C ILE A 261 -5.58 -20.39 -5.27
N THR A 262 -6.29 -21.39 -5.81
CA THR A 262 -5.68 -22.57 -6.41
C THR A 262 -4.82 -22.19 -7.61
N ASP A 263 -5.35 -21.40 -8.53
CA ASP A 263 -4.65 -20.99 -9.76
C ASP A 263 -3.41 -20.12 -9.45
N THR A 264 -3.57 -19.15 -8.53
CA THR A 264 -2.44 -18.28 -8.13
C THR A 264 -1.35 -19.08 -7.45
N TYR A 265 -1.71 -20.03 -6.58
CA TYR A 265 -0.72 -20.88 -5.92
C TYR A 265 -0.02 -21.82 -6.90
N GLN A 266 -0.73 -22.40 -7.86
CA GLN A 266 -0.12 -23.23 -8.91
C GLN A 266 0.88 -22.45 -9.76
N LYS A 267 0.56 -21.20 -10.10
CA LYS A 267 1.40 -20.28 -10.90
C LYS A 267 2.36 -19.44 -10.07
N ARG A 268 2.54 -19.74 -8.79
CA ARG A 268 3.32 -18.90 -7.87
C ARG A 268 4.76 -18.60 -8.33
N ALA A 269 5.39 -19.54 -9.00
CA ALA A 269 6.74 -19.37 -9.52
C ALA A 269 6.81 -18.28 -10.60
N ASP A 270 5.79 -18.21 -11.47
CA ASP A 270 5.70 -17.22 -12.54
C ASP A 270 5.51 -15.81 -11.96
N PHE A 271 4.64 -15.67 -10.94
CA PHE A 271 4.46 -14.41 -10.22
C PHE A 271 5.76 -13.95 -9.56
N ILE A 272 6.45 -14.83 -8.85
CA ILE A 272 7.73 -14.51 -8.20
C ILE A 272 8.75 -14.06 -9.24
N HIS A 273 8.91 -14.81 -10.32
CA HIS A 273 9.85 -14.48 -11.39
C HIS A 273 9.54 -13.10 -12.01
N THR A 274 8.28 -12.81 -12.29
CA THR A 274 7.86 -11.52 -12.85
C THR A 274 8.16 -10.37 -11.87
N MET A 275 7.89 -10.56 -10.57
CA MET A 275 8.18 -9.56 -9.55
C MET A 275 9.71 -9.36 -9.35
N GLU A 276 10.53 -10.38 -9.55
CA GLU A 276 12.00 -10.27 -9.49
C GLU A 276 12.58 -9.42 -10.61
N GLN A 277 11.97 -9.42 -11.78
CA GLN A 277 12.37 -8.59 -12.92
C GLN A 277 11.94 -7.12 -12.75
N SER A 278 11.15 -6.81 -11.75
CA SER A 278 10.67 -5.44 -11.52
C SER A 278 11.72 -4.57 -10.83
N HIS A 279 12.00 -3.41 -11.41
CA HIS A 279 12.88 -2.39 -10.81
C HIS A 279 12.18 -1.57 -9.71
N LEU A 280 10.87 -1.75 -9.50
CA LEU A 280 10.06 -0.98 -8.54
C LEU A 280 10.35 -1.35 -7.07
N SER A 281 11.10 -2.42 -6.82
CA SER A 281 11.51 -2.86 -5.47
C SER A 281 12.60 -1.99 -4.83
N ASN A 282 13.36 -1.19 -5.61
CA ASN A 282 14.50 -0.38 -5.15
C ASN A 282 14.14 1.11 -4.94
N ALA A 283 12.87 1.41 -4.66
CA ALA A 283 12.37 2.77 -4.52
C ALA A 283 13.15 3.63 -3.50
N VAL A 284 13.56 3.05 -2.37
CA VAL A 284 14.28 3.78 -1.32
C VAL A 284 15.62 4.30 -1.86
N ASP A 285 16.42 3.45 -2.48
CA ASP A 285 17.74 3.82 -2.98
C ASP A 285 17.63 4.85 -4.12
N THR A 286 16.65 4.68 -5.02
CA THR A 286 16.37 5.64 -6.09
C THR A 286 15.95 7.01 -5.52
N ILE A 287 15.09 7.05 -4.50
CA ILE A 287 14.65 8.30 -3.88
C ILE A 287 15.81 8.97 -3.13
N ILE A 288 16.66 8.22 -2.43
CA ILE A 288 17.85 8.75 -1.76
C ILE A 288 18.78 9.40 -2.77
N SER A 289 19.08 8.73 -3.89
CA SER A 289 19.91 9.30 -4.95
C SER A 289 19.33 10.60 -5.52
N LEU A 290 18.01 10.69 -5.70
CA LEU A 290 17.35 11.92 -6.14
C LEU A 290 17.44 13.05 -5.08
N ILE A 291 17.37 12.71 -3.78
CA ILE A 291 17.54 13.67 -2.69
C ILE A 291 18.97 14.22 -2.70
N GLU A 292 19.98 13.36 -2.82
CA GLU A 292 21.40 13.75 -2.88
C GLU A 292 21.67 14.62 -4.12
N GLU A 293 21.14 14.26 -5.31
CA GLU A 293 21.24 15.09 -6.52
C GLU A 293 20.63 16.48 -6.34
N CYS A 294 19.49 16.57 -5.65
CA CYS A 294 18.83 17.86 -5.42
C CYS A 294 19.53 18.70 -4.34
N ALA A 295 20.15 18.07 -3.34
CA ALA A 295 20.88 18.75 -2.28
C ALA A 295 22.23 19.32 -2.76
N SER A 296 22.81 18.72 -3.81
CA SER A 296 24.12 19.13 -4.37
C SER A 296 24.05 20.33 -5.34
N LYS A 297 22.86 20.80 -5.66
CA LYS A 297 22.60 21.94 -6.56
C LYS A 297 22.27 23.20 -5.77
#